data_49abad6b2ff3d9087d5a3fc211ee4feb
#
_entry.id   49abad6b2ff3d9087d5a3fc211ee4feb
#
_cell.length_a   1.000
_cell.length_b   1.000
_cell.length_c   1.000
_cell.angle_alpha   90.00
_cell.angle_beta   90.00
_cell.angle_gamma   90.00
#
_symmetry.space_group_name_H-M   'P 1'
#
loop_
_entity.id
_entity.type
_entity.pdbx_description
1 polymer ?
#
loop_
_entity_poly.entity_id
_entity_poly.type
_entity_poly.pdbx_seq_one_letter_code
_entity_poly.pdbx_strand_id
1 'polypeptide(L)' 'MNILLQNKKTFSYVTDLSSSTMQHEKAHQFETGIEALFFCFNHHLKNIQILGEFVNPRMNFTMPVTDVRGG' A
#
# COMPACT_ATOMS: atom_id res chain seq x y z
N MET A 1 5.44 13.21 -2.45
CA MET A 1 4.33 12.24 -2.28
C MET A 1 4.87 10.96 -1.68
N ASN A 2 4.18 10.43 -0.68
CA ASN A 2 4.52 9.13 -0.11
C ASN A 2 3.60 8.07 -0.70
N ILE A 3 4.17 6.91 -1.01
CA ILE A 3 3.40 5.79 -1.54
C ILE A 3 3.50 4.64 -0.56
N LEU A 4 2.36 4.23 -0.05
CA LEU A 4 2.26 3.19 0.98
C LEU A 4 1.30 2.10 0.50
N LEU A 5 1.36 0.94 1.16
CA LEU A 5 0.36 -0.10 1.00
C LEU A 5 -0.48 -0.18 2.26
N GLN A 6 -1.79 -0.31 2.07
CA GLN A 6 -2.75 -0.32 3.17
C GLN A 6 -3.77 -1.43 2.95
N ASN A 7 -4.14 -2.11 4.03
CA ASN A 7 -5.18 -3.12 3.97
C ASN A 7 -6.55 -2.45 3.85
N LYS A 8 -7.33 -2.85 2.87
CA LYS A 8 -8.64 -2.24 2.60
C LYS A 8 -9.67 -2.52 3.68
N LYS A 9 -9.49 -3.58 4.45
CA LYS A 9 -10.46 -3.99 5.47
C LYS A 9 -10.12 -3.43 6.84
N THR A 10 -8.86 -3.46 7.21
CA THR A 10 -8.42 -3.08 8.56
C THR A 10 -7.82 -1.68 8.59
N PHE A 11 -7.45 -1.14 7.42
CA PHE A 11 -6.74 0.13 7.27
C PHE A 11 -5.37 0.12 7.92
N SER A 12 -4.84 -1.07 8.23
CA SER A 12 -3.45 -1.19 8.67
C SER A 12 -2.49 -0.99 7.50
N TYR A 13 -1.28 -0.58 7.82
CA TYR A 13 -0.24 -0.35 6.81
C TYR A 13 0.65 -1.57 6.70
N VAL A 14 1.32 -1.70 5.56
CA VAL A 14 2.29 -2.78 5.33
C VAL A 14 3.69 -2.27 5.64
N THR A 15 4.43 -3.02 6.44
CA THR A 15 5.83 -2.69 6.76
C THR A 15 6.77 -3.25 5.69
N ASP A 16 8.05 -2.90 5.80
CA ASP A 16 9.08 -3.43 4.90
C ASP A 16 9.28 -4.94 5.03
N LEU A 17 8.81 -5.53 6.13
CA LEU A 17 8.87 -6.98 6.35
C LEU A 17 7.57 -7.68 5.94
N SER A 18 6.72 -7.00 5.19
CA SER A 18 5.41 -7.49 4.73
C SER A 18 4.45 -7.83 5.87
N SER A 19 4.70 -7.32 7.06
CA SER A 19 3.76 -7.43 8.18
C SER A 19 2.85 -6.21 8.23
N SER A 20 1.90 -6.20 9.16
CA SER A 20 0.96 -5.09 9.27
C SER A 20 1.22 -4.28 10.53
N THR A 21 0.92 -2.98 10.45
CA THR A 21 1.05 -2.07 11.58
C THR A 21 -0.03 -1.01 11.50
N MET A 22 -0.52 -0.57 12.64
CA MET A 22 -1.43 0.58 12.70
C MET A 22 -0.67 1.90 12.85
N GLN A 23 0.65 1.84 13.01
CA GLN A 23 1.47 3.02 13.17
C GLN A 23 1.95 3.51 11.81
N HIS A 24 1.47 4.68 11.42
CA HIS A 24 1.78 5.25 10.11
C HIS A 24 3.30 5.38 9.89
N GLU A 25 4.03 5.77 10.91
CA GLU A 25 5.48 5.98 10.79
C GLU A 25 6.27 4.70 10.57
N LYS A 26 5.66 3.55 10.80
CA LYS A 26 6.29 2.26 10.53
C LYS A 26 5.90 1.69 9.17
N ALA A 27 5.02 2.35 8.45
CA ALA A 27 4.65 1.93 7.11
C ALA A 27 5.84 2.07 6.17
N HIS A 28 6.05 1.07 5.32
CA HIS A 28 7.09 1.16 4.31
C HIS A 28 6.68 2.16 3.24
N GLN A 29 7.60 3.05 2.88
CA GLN A 29 7.38 4.03 1.82
C GLN A 29 8.06 3.56 0.55
N PHE A 30 7.30 3.51 -0.54
CA PHE A 30 7.81 3.13 -1.84
C PHE A 30 8.10 4.38 -2.66
N GLU A 31 9.08 4.30 -3.55
CA GLU A 31 9.40 5.43 -4.41
C GLU A 31 8.41 5.57 -5.55
N THR A 32 7.87 4.45 -6.02
CA THR A 32 6.91 4.46 -7.13
C THR A 32 5.78 3.50 -6.85
N GLY A 33 4.66 3.69 -7.56
CA GLY A 33 3.53 2.78 -7.48
C GLY A 33 3.88 1.40 -8.02
N ILE A 34 4.77 1.32 -9.01
CA ILE A 34 5.19 0.03 -9.57
C ILE A 34 5.95 -0.78 -8.54
N GLU A 35 6.84 -0.14 -7.78
CA GLU A 35 7.55 -0.84 -6.71
C GLU A 35 6.58 -1.38 -5.67
N ALA A 36 5.57 -0.59 -5.32
CA ALA A 36 4.54 -1.03 -4.38
C ALA A 36 3.77 -2.25 -4.92
N LEU A 37 3.43 -2.23 -6.20
CA LEU A 37 2.75 -3.36 -6.83
C LEU A 37 3.61 -4.63 -6.82
N PHE A 38 4.87 -4.51 -7.17
CA PHE A 38 5.79 -5.66 -7.15
C PHE A 38 5.94 -6.22 -5.75
N PHE A 39 6.07 -5.35 -4.76
CA PHE A 39 6.14 -5.80 -3.38
C PHE A 39 4.90 -6.59 -3.00
N CYS A 40 3.73 -6.08 -3.36
CA CYS A 40 2.47 -6.72 -3.05
C CYS A 40 2.38 -8.11 -3.70
N PHE A 41 2.74 -8.22 -4.99
CA PHE A 41 2.69 -9.49 -5.68
C PHE A 41 3.74 -10.47 -5.17
N ASN A 42 4.95 -10.00 -4.90
CA ASN A 42 6.03 -10.86 -4.43
C ASN A 42 5.73 -11.46 -3.06
N HIS A 43 4.99 -10.76 -2.22
CA HIS A 43 4.63 -11.24 -0.89
C HIS A 43 3.22 -11.82 -0.82
N HIS A 44 2.55 -11.92 -1.97
CA HIS A 44 1.20 -12.51 -2.07
C HIS A 44 0.20 -11.84 -1.12
N LEU A 45 0.32 -10.53 -0.98
CA LEU A 45 -0.58 -9.76 -0.10
C LEU A 45 -1.97 -9.65 -0.73
N LYS A 46 -3.00 -9.68 0.12
CA LYS A 46 -4.39 -9.62 -0.32
C LYS A 46 -5.13 -8.50 0.37
N ASN A 47 -6.19 -8.03 -0.27
CA ASN A 47 -7.03 -6.95 0.25
C ASN A 47 -6.23 -5.67 0.48
N ILE A 48 -5.36 -5.36 -0.49
CA ILE A 48 -4.44 -4.24 -0.37
C ILE A 48 -4.84 -3.14 -1.34
N GLN A 49 -4.63 -1.92 -0.93
CA GLN A 49 -4.74 -0.75 -1.80
C GLN A 49 -3.45 0.08 -1.69
N ILE A 50 -3.12 0.75 -2.77
CA ILE A 50 -2.03 1.72 -2.77
C ILE A 50 -2.57 3.02 -2.21
N LEU A 51 -1.88 3.61 -1.25
CA LEU A 51 -2.22 4.90 -0.68
C LEU A 51 -1.17 5.91 -1.11
N GLY A 52 -1.60 6.93 -1.85
CA GLY A 52 -0.74 8.05 -2.21
C GLY A 52 -1.02 9.21 -1.27
N GLU A 53 0.01 9.67 -0.58
CA GLU A 53 -0.10 10.76 0.38
C GLU A 53 0.65 11.98 -0.10
N PHE A 54 -0.04 13.11 -0.12
CA PHE A 54 0.52 14.41 -0.46
C PHE A 54 0.62 15.28 0.78
N VAL A 55 1.39 16.35 0.68
CA VAL A 55 1.45 17.36 1.75
C VAL A 55 0.05 17.88 2.07
N ASN A 56 -0.74 18.15 1.04
CA ASN A 56 -2.15 18.48 1.23
C ASN A 56 -2.96 17.20 1.27
N PRO A 57 -3.54 16.83 2.44
CA PRO A 57 -4.24 15.55 2.55
C PRO A 57 -5.48 15.45 1.67
N ARG A 58 -6.00 16.56 1.17
CA ARG A 58 -7.11 16.50 0.21
C ARG A 58 -6.70 15.87 -1.12
N MET A 59 -5.41 15.85 -1.41
CA MET A 59 -4.89 15.24 -2.64
C MET A 59 -4.60 13.76 -2.47
N ASN A 60 -4.72 13.22 -1.25
CA ASN A 60 -4.48 11.80 -1.02
C ASN A 60 -5.46 10.96 -1.80
N PHE A 61 -4.98 9.83 -2.27
CA PHE A 61 -5.82 8.92 -3.03
C PHE A 61 -5.50 7.48 -2.67
N THR A 62 -6.46 6.59 -2.93
CA THR A 62 -6.24 5.15 -2.80
C THR A 62 -6.58 4.49 -4.12
N MET A 63 -5.85 3.42 -4.41
CA MET A 63 -6.09 2.63 -5.61
C MET A 63 -6.03 1.16 -5.23
N PRO A 64 -7.14 0.41 -5.40
CA PRO A 64 -7.12 -1.00 -5.05
C PRO A 64 -6.14 -1.77 -5.93
N VAL A 65 -5.43 -2.71 -5.31
CA VAL A 65 -4.59 -3.65 -6.04
C VAL A 65 -5.44 -4.87 -6.35
N THR A 66 -5.67 -5.12 -7.62
CA THR A 66 -6.45 -6.27 -8.04
C THR A 66 -5.54 -7.37 -8.54
N ASP A 67 -5.98 -8.61 -8.37
CA ASP A 67 -5.24 -9.76 -8.90
C ASP A 67 -5.41 -9.80 -10.41
N VAL A 68 -4.32 -9.58 -11.12
CA VAL A 68 -4.35 -9.55 -12.58
C VAL A 68 -4.66 -10.90 -13.19
N ARG A 69 -4.46 -11.98 -12.42
CA ARG A 69 -4.83 -13.31 -12.90
C ARG A 69 -6.31 -13.56 -12.75
N GLY A 70 -6.95 -12.70 -12.01
CA GLY A 70 -8.31 -12.89 -11.60
C GLY A 70 -9.22 -13.43 -12.68
N GLY A 71 -8.61 -13.78 -13.63
CA GLY A 71 -9.37 -14.41 -14.65
C GLY A 71 -10.35 -15.29 -14.04
#